data_87db782b6269ceba4290eee8efb41ac3
#
_entry.id   87db782b6269ceba4290eee8efb41ac3
#
_cell.length_a   1.000
_cell.length_b   1.000
_cell.length_c   1.000
_cell.angle_alpha   90.00
_cell.angle_beta   90.00
_cell.angle_gamma   90.00
#
_symmetry.space_group_name_H-M   'P 1'
#
loop_
_entity.id
_entity.type
_entity.pdbx_description
1 polymer ?
#
loop_
_entity_poly.entity_id
_entity_poly.type
_entity_poly.pdbx_seq_one_letter_code
_entity_poly.pdbx_strand_id
1 'polypeptide(L)'
;LSDFHIEEIAPVEVVPAPAQGVLAVQIREVDRELFDLLQGINNAEVAETIAVERKVLNLFDAGCHAPLGCYCRKNQDGKFESWTSIADDNEDFPDRYYLTADSTEGMAEKIFAKYQKDRKLPSSVFITRDLDENSYLARSLKKHNINVDARSLIRIYPTINKLDPFILKRADWIFFNSKNAIDHFFKLEPLLLKKTKIAVLGRGSEDALRQHDRIADFSGDNLGIRTEDIATAFAELVDGQTV
;
A
#
# COMPACT_ATOMS: atom_id res chain seq x y z
N LEU A 1 14.77 11.76 -15.81
CA LEU A 1 13.47 11.30 -15.26
C LEU A 1 12.57 12.46 -14.86
N SER A 2 13.11 13.70 -14.78
CA SER A 2 12.35 14.93 -14.43
C SER A 2 11.16 15.25 -15.36
N ASP A 3 11.16 14.69 -16.58
CA ASP A 3 10.14 14.96 -17.60
C ASP A 3 8.95 13.98 -17.52
N PHE A 4 8.96 13.06 -16.55
CA PHE A 4 7.92 12.05 -16.36
C PHE A 4 7.28 12.19 -14.99
N HIS A 5 5.96 12.01 -14.95
CA HIS A 5 5.28 11.78 -13.68
C HIS A 5 5.57 10.35 -13.25
N ILE A 6 6.17 10.19 -12.06
CA ILE A 6 6.52 8.88 -11.50
C ILE A 6 5.70 8.71 -10.22
N GLU A 7 4.95 7.62 -10.16
CA GLU A 7 4.24 7.20 -8.95
C GLU A 7 4.79 5.84 -8.49
N GLU A 8 5.22 5.78 -7.23
CA GLU A 8 5.65 4.54 -6.62
C GLU A 8 4.43 3.77 -6.11
N ILE A 9 4.21 2.57 -6.64
CA ILE A 9 3.10 1.71 -6.23
C ILE A 9 3.53 0.88 -5.03
N ALA A 10 2.75 0.96 -3.93
CA ALA A 10 3.07 0.21 -2.72
C ALA A 10 2.92 -1.31 -2.92
N PRO A 11 3.77 -2.14 -2.27
CA PRO A 11 3.69 -3.61 -2.39
C PRO A 11 2.34 -4.20 -1.95
N VAL A 12 1.59 -3.48 -1.11
CA VAL A 12 0.23 -3.87 -0.72
C VAL A 12 -0.76 -3.78 -1.88
N GLU A 13 -0.47 -3.01 -2.92
CA GLU A 13 -1.32 -2.86 -4.12
C GLU A 13 -0.89 -3.81 -5.21
N VAL A 14 0.39 -3.78 -5.54
CA VAL A 14 0.97 -4.62 -6.59
C VAL A 14 2.22 -5.28 -6.03
N VAL A 15 2.18 -6.61 -5.93
CA VAL A 15 3.35 -7.40 -5.54
C VAL A 15 4.13 -7.74 -6.79
N PRO A 16 5.38 -7.28 -6.94
CA PRO A 16 6.20 -7.57 -8.12
C PRO A 16 6.58 -9.05 -8.20
N ALA A 17 7.01 -9.48 -9.38
CA ALA A 17 7.59 -10.81 -9.54
C ALA A 17 8.86 -10.95 -8.68
N PRO A 18 9.16 -12.18 -8.17
CA PRO A 18 10.34 -12.42 -7.36
C PRO A 18 11.64 -11.98 -8.07
N ALA A 19 12.50 -11.27 -7.35
CA ALA A 19 13.77 -10.72 -7.82
C ALA A 19 13.65 -9.69 -8.97
N GLN A 20 12.49 -9.09 -9.17
CA GLN A 20 12.30 -8.08 -10.21
C GLN A 20 13.13 -6.82 -9.90
N GLY A 21 13.84 -6.33 -10.91
CA GLY A 21 14.70 -5.14 -10.80
C GLY A 21 16.08 -5.42 -10.20
N VAL A 22 16.42 -6.68 -9.87
CA VAL A 22 17.73 -7.06 -9.34
C VAL A 22 18.60 -7.62 -10.46
N LEU A 23 19.84 -7.13 -10.55
CA LEU A 23 20.84 -7.63 -11.45
C LEU A 23 21.69 -8.70 -10.74
N ALA A 24 21.82 -9.86 -11.35
CA ALA A 24 22.67 -10.94 -10.87
C ALA A 24 23.80 -11.20 -11.88
N VAL A 25 25.01 -11.37 -11.38
CA VAL A 25 26.18 -11.72 -12.18
C VAL A 25 26.55 -13.17 -11.92
N GLN A 26 26.54 -13.99 -12.96
CA GLN A 26 26.97 -15.39 -12.88
C GLN A 26 28.40 -15.53 -13.42
N ILE A 27 29.25 -16.19 -12.66
CA ILE A 27 30.64 -16.47 -13.04
C ILE A 27 30.93 -17.95 -12.89
N ARG A 28 32.05 -18.42 -13.45
CA ARG A 28 32.51 -19.78 -13.22
C ARG A 28 33.08 -19.89 -11.80
N GLU A 29 32.91 -21.04 -11.19
CA GLU A 29 33.37 -21.30 -9.81
C GLU A 29 34.89 -21.13 -9.64
N VAL A 30 35.65 -21.35 -10.71
CA VAL A 30 37.12 -21.24 -10.71
C VAL A 30 37.62 -19.79 -10.82
N ASP A 31 36.79 -18.84 -11.20
CA ASP A 31 37.18 -17.43 -11.47
C ASP A 31 37.23 -16.62 -10.16
N ARG A 32 38.13 -16.98 -9.22
CA ARG A 32 38.20 -16.38 -7.87
C ARG A 32 38.54 -14.90 -7.88
N GLU A 33 39.45 -14.45 -8.70
CA GLU A 33 39.80 -13.03 -8.84
C GLU A 33 38.60 -12.18 -9.29
N LEU A 34 37.82 -12.70 -10.22
CA LEU A 34 36.58 -12.03 -10.66
C LEU A 34 35.53 -12.02 -9.56
N PHE A 35 35.41 -13.11 -8.79
CA PHE A 35 34.54 -13.16 -7.62
C PHE A 35 34.87 -12.07 -6.62
N ASP A 36 36.15 -11.93 -6.26
CA ASP A 36 36.61 -10.92 -5.29
C ASP A 36 36.34 -9.50 -5.79
N LEU A 37 36.55 -9.24 -7.07
CA LEU A 37 36.24 -7.96 -7.69
C LEU A 37 34.75 -7.62 -7.60
N LEU A 38 33.89 -8.59 -7.88
CA LEU A 38 32.43 -8.42 -7.87
C LEU A 38 31.85 -8.23 -6.45
N GLN A 39 32.56 -8.66 -5.40
CA GLN A 39 32.14 -8.37 -4.02
C GLN A 39 32.05 -6.86 -3.75
N GLY A 40 32.82 -6.03 -4.44
CA GLY A 40 32.78 -4.57 -4.32
C GLY A 40 31.45 -3.92 -4.76
N ILE A 41 30.66 -4.60 -5.56
CA ILE A 41 29.32 -4.15 -6.02
C ILE A 41 28.18 -4.98 -5.43
N ASN A 42 28.49 -6.00 -4.62
CA ASN A 42 27.49 -6.84 -4.00
C ASN A 42 26.77 -6.10 -2.88
N ASN A 43 25.44 -6.11 -2.89
CA ASN A 43 24.62 -5.60 -1.81
C ASN A 43 24.09 -6.77 -0.98
N ALA A 44 24.63 -6.95 0.22
CA ALA A 44 24.30 -8.08 1.09
C ALA A 44 22.83 -8.07 1.54
N GLU A 45 22.24 -6.90 1.81
CA GLU A 45 20.82 -6.79 2.20
C GLU A 45 19.90 -7.17 1.05
N VAL A 46 20.20 -6.72 -0.17
CA VAL A 46 19.45 -7.13 -1.37
C VAL A 46 19.61 -8.64 -1.60
N ALA A 47 20.81 -9.19 -1.46
CA ALA A 47 21.04 -10.62 -1.63
C ALA A 47 20.23 -11.46 -0.62
N GLU A 48 20.13 -10.99 0.64
CA GLU A 48 19.38 -11.65 1.69
C GLU A 48 17.86 -11.63 1.41
N THR A 49 17.31 -10.48 1.03
CA THR A 49 15.88 -10.36 0.74
C THR A 49 15.47 -11.14 -0.50
N ILE A 50 16.27 -11.07 -1.57
CA ILE A 50 16.06 -11.84 -2.79
C ILE A 50 16.16 -13.35 -2.57
N ALA A 51 16.99 -13.81 -1.64
CA ALA A 51 17.03 -15.22 -1.28
C ALA A 51 15.68 -15.73 -0.75
N VAL A 52 14.95 -14.92 0.03
CA VAL A 52 13.59 -15.23 0.48
C VAL A 52 12.64 -15.35 -0.70
N GLU A 53 12.64 -14.34 -1.59
CA GLU A 53 11.73 -14.30 -2.76
C GLU A 53 11.93 -15.50 -3.68
N ARG A 54 13.19 -15.81 -3.99
CA ARG A 54 13.53 -16.98 -4.83
C ARG A 54 13.18 -18.30 -4.14
N LYS A 55 13.35 -18.38 -2.82
CA LYS A 55 12.98 -19.57 -2.06
C LYS A 55 11.46 -19.78 -2.06
N VAL A 56 10.68 -18.70 -1.94
CA VAL A 56 9.22 -18.77 -2.12
C VAL A 56 8.89 -19.32 -3.52
N LEU A 57 9.46 -18.76 -4.58
CA LEU A 57 9.24 -19.25 -5.95
C LEU A 57 9.52 -20.75 -6.10
N ASN A 58 10.62 -21.23 -5.51
CA ASN A 58 11.02 -22.64 -5.56
C ASN A 58 10.07 -23.55 -4.75
N LEU A 59 9.61 -23.10 -3.58
CA LEU A 59 8.69 -23.89 -2.75
C LEU A 59 7.32 -24.08 -3.40
N PHE A 60 6.89 -23.14 -4.22
CA PHE A 60 5.65 -23.26 -4.98
C PHE A 60 5.82 -24.02 -6.30
N ASP A 61 7.03 -24.50 -6.61
CA ASP A 61 7.36 -25.09 -7.91
C ASP A 61 6.92 -24.18 -9.08
N ALA A 62 6.98 -22.90 -8.82
CA ALA A 62 6.46 -21.87 -9.73
C ALA A 62 7.52 -21.55 -10.77
N GLY A 63 7.22 -21.89 -12.02
CA GLY A 63 8.01 -21.46 -13.17
C GLY A 63 7.78 -19.99 -13.50
N CYS A 64 8.48 -19.47 -14.51
CA CYS A 64 8.38 -18.07 -14.96
C CYS A 64 6.96 -17.62 -15.39
N HIS A 65 6.03 -18.55 -15.56
CA HIS A 65 4.65 -18.29 -15.99
C HIS A 65 3.63 -18.42 -14.85
N ALA A 66 4.08 -18.80 -13.64
CA ALA A 66 3.18 -18.90 -12.51
C ALA A 66 2.74 -17.51 -12.05
N PRO A 67 1.44 -17.29 -11.75
CA PRO A 67 0.94 -16.01 -11.28
C PRO A 67 1.30 -15.82 -9.80
N LEU A 68 2.60 -15.68 -9.53
CA LEU A 68 3.20 -15.51 -8.23
C LEU A 68 4.02 -14.23 -8.17
N GLY A 69 3.66 -13.34 -7.27
CA GLY A 69 4.44 -12.19 -6.86
C GLY A 69 5.02 -12.43 -5.46
N CYS A 70 6.25 -12.00 -5.23
CA CYS A 70 6.87 -11.99 -3.91
C CYS A 70 7.87 -10.84 -3.82
N TYR A 71 7.72 -10.00 -2.81
CA TYR A 71 8.61 -8.90 -2.52
C TYR A 71 9.00 -8.92 -1.05
N CYS A 72 10.29 -8.88 -0.79
CA CYS A 72 10.86 -8.85 0.55
C CYS A 72 11.76 -7.63 0.73
N ARG A 73 11.62 -6.93 1.85
CA ARG A 73 12.50 -5.81 2.20
C ARG A 73 12.79 -5.78 3.70
N LYS A 74 13.80 -5.03 4.09
CA LYS A 74 14.03 -4.65 5.47
C LYS A 74 13.39 -3.28 5.73
N ASN A 75 12.62 -3.15 6.79
CA ASN A 75 11.97 -1.89 7.15
C ASN A 75 12.87 -1.01 8.02
N GLN A 76 12.41 0.19 8.35
CA GLN A 76 13.15 1.15 9.17
C GLN A 76 13.43 0.65 10.59
N ASP A 77 12.60 -0.26 11.13
CA ASP A 77 12.78 -0.88 12.45
C ASP A 77 13.77 -2.06 12.40
N GLY A 78 14.38 -2.34 11.25
CA GLY A 78 15.29 -3.45 11.03
C GLY A 78 14.64 -4.81 10.86
N LYS A 79 13.31 -4.89 10.79
CA LYS A 79 12.56 -6.13 10.54
C LYS A 79 12.40 -6.39 9.06
N PHE A 80 12.35 -7.66 8.70
CA PHE A 80 12.02 -8.08 7.35
C PHE A 80 10.51 -8.15 7.15
N GLU A 81 10.05 -7.63 6.03
CA GLU A 81 8.66 -7.64 5.59
C GLU A 81 8.57 -8.35 4.26
N SER A 82 7.57 -9.20 4.09
CA SER A 82 7.32 -9.87 2.81
C SER A 82 5.85 -9.78 2.44
N TRP A 83 5.59 -9.39 1.20
CA TRP A 83 4.30 -9.46 0.52
C TRP A 83 4.37 -10.57 -0.50
N THR A 84 3.37 -11.43 -0.50
CA THR A 84 3.26 -12.52 -1.48
C THR A 84 1.85 -12.54 -2.06
N SER A 85 1.75 -12.70 -3.36
CA SER A 85 0.50 -12.76 -4.12
C SER A 85 0.53 -14.01 -4.99
N ILE A 86 -0.46 -14.88 -4.86
CA ILE A 86 -0.49 -16.19 -5.52
C ILE A 86 -1.89 -16.43 -6.08
N ALA A 87 -1.98 -16.84 -7.34
CA ALA A 87 -3.20 -17.31 -7.95
C ALA A 87 -2.98 -18.69 -8.57
N ASP A 88 -4.06 -19.43 -8.76
CA ASP A 88 -3.99 -20.76 -9.38
C ASP A 88 -3.78 -20.65 -10.89
N ASP A 89 -4.35 -19.60 -11.50
CA ASP A 89 -4.12 -19.23 -12.91
C ASP A 89 -4.11 -17.70 -13.10
N ASN A 90 -3.87 -17.24 -14.33
CA ASN A 90 -3.78 -15.82 -14.66
C ASN A 90 -5.14 -15.09 -14.65
N GLU A 91 -6.23 -15.79 -14.68
CA GLU A 91 -7.60 -15.24 -14.65
C GLU A 91 -8.16 -15.22 -13.22
N ASP A 92 -7.54 -16.00 -12.34
CA ASP A 92 -8.00 -16.14 -10.96
C ASP A 92 -7.57 -14.94 -10.10
N PHE A 93 -8.37 -14.71 -9.06
CA PHE A 93 -8.08 -13.62 -8.13
C PHE A 93 -7.04 -14.08 -7.10
N PRO A 94 -5.89 -13.38 -6.95
CA PRO A 94 -4.81 -13.86 -6.12
C PRO A 94 -5.10 -13.83 -4.63
N ASP A 95 -4.67 -14.85 -3.92
CA ASP A 95 -4.52 -14.82 -2.47
C ASP A 95 -3.27 -14.02 -2.09
N ARG A 96 -3.38 -13.17 -1.08
CA ARG A 96 -2.30 -12.29 -0.62
C ARG A 96 -1.89 -12.60 0.81
N TYR A 97 -0.59 -12.63 1.03
CA TYR A 97 0.01 -12.88 2.33
C TYR A 97 0.99 -11.78 2.69
N TYR A 98 0.92 -11.36 3.94
CA TYR A 98 1.88 -10.46 4.54
C TYR A 98 2.52 -11.13 5.75
N LEU A 99 3.83 -11.04 5.86
CA LEU A 99 4.61 -11.60 6.95
C LEU A 99 5.70 -10.62 7.38
N THR A 100 5.88 -10.47 8.69
CA THR A 100 7.02 -9.77 9.27
C THR A 100 7.84 -10.73 10.13
N ALA A 101 9.15 -10.55 10.17
CA ALA A 101 10.07 -11.34 10.98
C ALA A 101 11.32 -10.55 11.35
N ASP A 102 12.01 -10.96 12.42
CA ASP A 102 13.27 -10.36 12.84
C ASP A 102 14.46 -10.87 12.00
N SER A 103 14.29 -11.97 11.27
CA SER A 103 15.28 -12.54 10.33
C SER A 103 14.61 -13.15 9.11
N THR A 104 15.37 -13.33 8.05
CA THR A 104 14.93 -13.99 6.81
C THR A 104 14.83 -15.51 6.95
N GLU A 105 15.41 -16.08 8.01
CA GLU A 105 15.44 -17.53 8.23
C GLU A 105 14.02 -18.10 8.40
N GLY A 106 13.69 -19.09 7.58
CA GLY A 106 12.39 -19.75 7.61
C GLY A 106 11.20 -18.90 7.15
N MET A 107 11.43 -17.68 6.63
CA MET A 107 10.33 -16.84 6.13
C MET A 107 9.59 -17.48 4.96
N ALA A 108 10.31 -18.00 3.98
CA ALA A 108 9.72 -18.63 2.80
C ALA A 108 8.88 -19.87 3.18
N GLU A 109 9.36 -20.67 4.10
CA GLU A 109 8.64 -21.85 4.61
C GLU A 109 7.37 -21.44 5.39
N LYS A 110 7.43 -20.36 6.16
CA LYS A 110 6.24 -19.83 6.86
C LYS A 110 5.18 -19.32 5.88
N ILE A 111 5.61 -18.66 4.80
CA ILE A 111 4.71 -18.22 3.73
C ILE A 111 4.05 -19.44 3.07
N PHE A 112 4.84 -20.44 2.68
CA PHE A 112 4.36 -21.65 2.06
C PHE A 112 3.41 -22.45 2.96
N ALA A 113 3.77 -22.61 4.24
CA ALA A 113 2.92 -23.29 5.22
C ALA A 113 1.59 -22.54 5.46
N LYS A 114 1.60 -21.20 5.37
CA LYS A 114 0.41 -20.38 5.51
C LYS A 114 -0.54 -20.57 4.32
N TYR A 115 0.01 -20.76 3.12
CA TYR A 115 -0.77 -21.09 1.92
C TYR A 115 -1.37 -22.50 2.00
N GLN A 116 -0.57 -23.49 2.42
CA GLN A 116 -1.03 -24.90 2.49
C GLN A 116 -2.00 -25.19 3.64
N LYS A 117 -2.12 -24.27 4.60
CA LYS A 117 -2.97 -24.50 5.77
C LYS A 117 -4.43 -24.53 5.35
N ASP A 118 -5.10 -25.68 5.57
CA ASP A 118 -6.56 -25.81 5.50
C ASP A 118 -7.22 -24.74 6.38
N ARG A 119 -7.71 -23.69 5.75
CA ARG A 119 -8.37 -22.59 6.44
C ARG A 119 -9.81 -23.00 6.70
N LYS A 120 -10.19 -23.14 7.97
CA LYS A 120 -11.60 -23.14 8.34
C LYS A 120 -12.12 -21.71 8.14
N LEU A 121 -12.63 -21.45 6.94
CA LEU A 121 -13.24 -20.18 6.62
C LEU A 121 -14.67 -20.14 7.19
N PRO A 122 -15.17 -18.99 7.62
CA PRO A 122 -16.56 -18.86 8.02
C PRO A 122 -17.47 -19.05 6.82
N SER A 123 -18.66 -19.59 7.03
CA SER A 123 -19.67 -19.72 5.97
C SER A 123 -20.36 -18.38 5.63
N SER A 124 -20.32 -17.42 6.57
CA SER A 124 -20.92 -16.10 6.39
C SER A 124 -20.17 -15.04 7.20
N VAL A 125 -20.20 -13.80 6.70
CA VAL A 125 -19.60 -12.61 7.33
C VAL A 125 -20.61 -11.46 7.29
N PHE A 126 -20.77 -10.78 8.41
CA PHE A 126 -21.49 -9.51 8.48
C PHE A 126 -20.50 -8.34 8.50
N ILE A 127 -20.69 -7.37 7.60
CA ILE A 127 -19.82 -6.20 7.46
C ILE A 127 -20.64 -4.93 7.76
N THR A 128 -20.18 -4.12 8.73
CA THR A 128 -20.90 -2.94 9.22
C THR A 128 -20.73 -1.69 8.34
N ARG A 129 -20.35 -1.86 7.09
CA ARG A 129 -20.24 -0.80 6.07
C ARG A 129 -20.74 -1.33 4.74
N ASP A 130 -21.09 -0.42 3.84
CA ASP A 130 -21.35 -0.80 2.46
C ASP A 130 -20.05 -1.34 1.83
N LEU A 131 -20.18 -2.42 1.09
CA LEU A 131 -19.07 -3.10 0.44
C LEU A 131 -19.17 -2.91 -1.08
N ASP A 132 -18.13 -2.36 -1.67
CA ASP A 132 -18.00 -2.32 -3.11
C ASP A 132 -17.72 -3.75 -3.62
N GLU A 133 -18.57 -4.24 -4.53
CA GLU A 133 -18.49 -5.58 -5.10
C GLU A 133 -17.16 -5.83 -5.84
N ASN A 134 -16.52 -4.78 -6.34
CA ASN A 134 -15.22 -4.84 -7.02
C ASN A 134 -14.03 -4.72 -6.06
N SER A 135 -14.27 -4.45 -4.77
CA SER A 135 -13.19 -4.38 -3.78
C SER A 135 -12.48 -5.73 -3.64
N TYR A 136 -11.20 -5.68 -3.24
CA TYR A 136 -10.43 -6.88 -2.94
C TYR A 136 -11.15 -7.80 -1.94
N LEU A 137 -11.69 -7.22 -0.86
CA LEU A 137 -12.40 -7.98 0.17
C LEU A 137 -13.62 -8.71 -0.40
N ALA A 138 -14.45 -8.02 -1.20
CA ALA A 138 -15.64 -8.64 -1.80
C ALA A 138 -15.28 -9.81 -2.72
N ARG A 139 -14.28 -9.61 -3.57
CA ARG A 139 -13.80 -10.64 -4.50
C ARG A 139 -13.19 -11.84 -3.77
N SER A 140 -12.38 -11.59 -2.72
CA SER A 140 -11.79 -12.66 -1.91
C SER A 140 -12.87 -13.47 -1.19
N LEU A 141 -13.86 -12.82 -0.58
CA LEU A 141 -14.97 -13.52 0.09
C LEU A 141 -15.79 -14.35 -0.91
N LYS A 142 -16.05 -13.82 -2.11
CA LYS A 142 -16.75 -14.52 -3.18
C LYS A 142 -15.97 -15.75 -3.67
N LYS A 143 -14.64 -15.62 -3.89
CA LYS A 143 -13.76 -16.73 -4.29
C LYS A 143 -13.87 -17.91 -3.31
N HIS A 144 -13.93 -17.61 -2.03
CA HIS A 144 -14.05 -18.63 -0.99
C HIS A 144 -15.49 -19.03 -0.64
N ASN A 145 -16.50 -18.67 -1.46
CA ASN A 145 -17.90 -19.00 -1.27
C ASN A 145 -18.46 -18.56 0.10
N ILE A 146 -17.98 -17.43 0.63
CA ILE A 146 -18.43 -16.87 1.89
C ILE A 146 -19.63 -15.95 1.65
N ASN A 147 -20.77 -16.23 2.29
CA ASN A 147 -21.93 -15.35 2.24
C ASN A 147 -21.64 -14.03 2.94
N VAL A 148 -21.93 -12.92 2.28
CA VAL A 148 -21.68 -11.58 2.80
C VAL A 148 -23.00 -10.84 3.00
N ASP A 149 -23.25 -10.36 4.21
CA ASP A 149 -24.27 -9.35 4.50
C ASP A 149 -23.52 -8.04 4.87
N ALA A 150 -23.53 -7.08 3.97
CA ALA A 150 -22.84 -5.80 4.13
C ALA A 150 -23.86 -4.67 4.24
N ARG A 151 -23.90 -3.99 5.38
CA ARG A 151 -24.82 -2.88 5.65
C ARG A 151 -24.14 -1.79 6.45
N SER A 152 -24.20 -0.56 5.95
CA SER A 152 -23.72 0.56 6.74
C SER A 152 -24.65 0.79 7.96
N LEU A 153 -24.05 0.74 9.13
CA LEU A 153 -24.75 1.07 10.40
C LEU A 153 -24.67 2.55 10.73
N ILE A 154 -23.90 3.33 9.94
CA ILE A 154 -23.67 4.75 10.17
C ILE A 154 -24.20 5.52 8.96
N ARG A 155 -24.98 6.56 9.22
CA ARG A 155 -25.34 7.56 8.22
C ARG A 155 -24.68 8.88 8.56
N ILE A 156 -23.99 9.47 7.60
CA ILE A 156 -23.30 10.74 7.75
C ILE A 156 -24.11 11.82 7.05
N TYR A 157 -24.43 12.87 7.79
CA TYR A 157 -25.17 14.02 7.29
C TYR A 157 -24.29 15.27 7.41
N PRO A 158 -24.25 16.14 6.38
CA PRO A 158 -23.56 17.39 6.49
C PRO A 158 -24.27 18.29 7.52
N THR A 159 -23.51 18.91 8.41
CA THR A 159 -24.02 19.88 9.38
C THR A 159 -23.95 21.31 8.84
N ILE A 160 -23.17 21.54 7.78
CA ILE A 160 -22.95 22.84 7.15
C ILE A 160 -23.46 22.77 5.71
N ASN A 161 -24.37 23.70 5.36
CA ASN A 161 -24.96 23.80 4.02
C ASN A 161 -24.34 24.94 3.20
N LYS A 162 -23.50 25.77 3.80
CA LYS A 162 -22.82 26.90 3.13
C LYS A 162 -21.43 27.06 3.72
N LEU A 163 -20.47 27.32 2.84
CA LEU A 163 -19.11 27.70 3.21
C LEU A 163 -19.01 29.22 3.29
N ASP A 164 -18.30 29.75 4.27
CA ASP A 164 -18.02 31.17 4.35
C ASP A 164 -16.91 31.56 3.35
N PRO A 165 -17.21 32.35 2.31
CA PRO A 165 -16.22 32.75 1.31
C PRO A 165 -15.07 33.58 1.89
N PHE A 166 -15.28 34.28 3.01
CA PHE A 166 -14.25 35.09 3.66
C PHE A 166 -13.21 34.18 4.35
N ILE A 167 -13.65 33.11 4.98
CA ILE A 167 -12.76 32.12 5.58
C ILE A 167 -11.93 31.46 4.48
N LEU A 168 -12.56 30.98 3.41
CA LEU A 168 -11.87 30.31 2.30
C LEU A 168 -10.84 31.21 1.61
N LYS A 169 -11.11 32.52 1.45
CA LYS A 169 -10.16 33.47 0.84
C LYS A 169 -8.92 33.73 1.71
N ARG A 170 -9.02 33.51 3.02
CA ARG A 170 -7.93 33.76 3.97
C ARG A 170 -7.13 32.52 4.27
N ALA A 171 -7.69 31.33 4.00
CA ALA A 171 -7.03 30.07 4.24
C ALA A 171 -5.84 29.87 3.30
N ASP A 172 -4.68 29.62 3.85
CA ASP A 172 -3.50 29.18 3.10
C ASP A 172 -3.53 27.66 2.92
N TRP A 173 -4.13 26.95 3.89
CA TRP A 173 -4.32 25.51 3.87
C TRP A 173 -5.77 25.13 4.23
N ILE A 174 -6.20 23.98 3.70
CA ILE A 174 -7.41 23.29 4.13
C ILE A 174 -7.01 21.86 4.48
N PHE A 175 -7.28 21.44 5.72
CA PHE A 175 -6.98 20.08 6.20
C PHE A 175 -8.24 19.23 6.23
N PHE A 176 -8.22 18.10 5.54
CA PHE A 176 -9.30 17.11 5.57
C PHE A 176 -8.90 15.87 6.37
N ASN A 177 -9.65 15.56 7.41
CA ASN A 177 -9.45 14.39 8.26
C ASN A 177 -10.21 13.14 7.80
N SER A 178 -11.04 13.23 6.76
CA SER A 178 -11.81 12.09 6.24
C SER A 178 -12.29 12.31 4.81
N LYS A 179 -12.50 11.22 4.07
CA LYS A 179 -13.10 11.24 2.74
C LYS A 179 -14.48 11.89 2.71
N ASN A 180 -15.30 11.66 3.75
CA ASN A 180 -16.64 12.24 3.80
C ASN A 180 -16.59 13.77 3.92
N ALA A 181 -15.61 14.33 4.63
CA ALA A 181 -15.41 15.76 4.71
C ALA A 181 -15.07 16.35 3.33
N ILE A 182 -14.21 15.66 2.55
CA ILE A 182 -13.85 16.02 1.18
C ILE A 182 -15.09 16.03 0.29
N ASP A 183 -15.84 14.92 0.26
CA ASP A 183 -17.02 14.78 -0.59
C ASP A 183 -18.09 15.84 -0.28
N HIS A 184 -18.33 16.12 1.00
CA HIS A 184 -19.29 17.15 1.39
C HIS A 184 -18.79 18.56 1.09
N PHE A 185 -17.51 18.82 1.29
CA PHE A 185 -16.92 20.13 1.00
C PHE A 185 -17.02 20.47 -0.50
N PHE A 186 -16.62 19.55 -1.37
CA PHE A 186 -16.65 19.80 -2.81
C PHE A 186 -18.07 19.80 -3.40
N LYS A 187 -19.04 19.10 -2.79
CA LYS A 187 -20.46 19.21 -3.16
C LYS A 187 -21.04 20.61 -2.92
N LEU A 188 -20.41 21.43 -2.08
CA LEU A 188 -20.79 22.82 -1.87
C LEU A 188 -20.17 23.78 -2.90
N GLU A 189 -19.48 23.26 -3.91
CA GLU A 189 -18.82 24.01 -5.00
C GLU A 189 -17.94 25.18 -4.48
N PRO A 190 -16.94 24.89 -3.62
CA PRO A 190 -16.14 25.93 -2.98
C PRO A 190 -15.29 26.71 -3.99
N LEU A 191 -15.29 28.03 -3.88
CA LEU A 191 -14.38 28.90 -4.64
C LEU A 191 -13.04 28.97 -3.92
N LEU A 192 -12.12 28.07 -4.28
CA LEU A 192 -10.77 28.06 -3.74
C LEU A 192 -9.83 28.96 -4.56
N LEU A 193 -8.93 29.65 -3.87
CA LEU A 193 -7.84 30.34 -4.53
C LEU A 193 -6.79 29.36 -5.01
N LYS A 194 -6.11 29.67 -6.11
CA LYS A 194 -5.02 28.83 -6.64
C LYS A 194 -3.87 28.60 -5.64
N LYS A 195 -3.69 29.54 -4.71
CA LYS A 195 -2.65 29.47 -3.67
C LYS A 195 -3.04 28.56 -2.49
N THR A 196 -4.33 28.28 -2.30
CA THR A 196 -4.81 27.49 -1.16
C THR A 196 -4.39 26.03 -1.35
N LYS A 197 -3.57 25.55 -0.42
CA LYS A 197 -3.05 24.19 -0.38
C LYS A 197 -4.02 23.25 0.33
N ILE A 198 -3.94 21.99 0.01
CA ILE A 198 -4.81 20.95 0.57
C ILE A 198 -3.96 19.89 1.28
N ALA A 199 -4.33 19.61 2.53
CA ALA A 199 -3.73 18.56 3.33
C ALA A 199 -4.76 17.48 3.65
N VAL A 200 -4.33 16.23 3.69
CA VAL A 200 -5.16 15.07 4.02
C VAL A 200 -4.48 14.18 5.05
N LEU A 201 -5.30 13.49 5.84
CA LEU A 201 -4.80 12.62 6.90
C LEU A 201 -4.13 11.36 6.35
N GLY A 202 -4.62 10.79 5.24
CA GLY A 202 -4.08 9.55 4.69
C GLY A 202 -4.75 9.16 3.38
N ARG A 203 -4.34 8.00 2.86
CA ARG A 203 -4.63 7.50 1.52
C ARG A 203 -6.11 7.53 1.12
N GLY A 204 -7.02 7.05 1.97
CA GLY A 204 -8.44 7.07 1.64
C GLY A 204 -9.01 8.47 1.43
N SER A 205 -8.37 9.50 2.00
CA SER A 205 -8.69 10.90 1.77
C SER A 205 -8.04 11.44 0.49
N GLU A 206 -6.83 10.96 0.14
CA GLU A 206 -6.21 11.27 -1.16
C GLU A 206 -7.04 10.75 -2.33
N ASP A 207 -7.48 9.49 -2.25
CA ASP A 207 -8.31 8.88 -3.29
C ASP A 207 -9.64 9.63 -3.47
N ALA A 208 -10.26 10.07 -2.37
CA ALA A 208 -11.44 10.92 -2.43
C ALA A 208 -11.15 12.28 -3.07
N LEU A 209 -9.98 12.88 -2.78
CA LEU A 209 -9.58 14.16 -3.35
C LEU A 209 -9.34 14.07 -4.86
N ARG A 210 -8.73 12.97 -5.34
CA ARG A 210 -8.52 12.69 -6.77
C ARG A 210 -9.85 12.57 -7.55
N GLN A 211 -10.93 12.07 -6.92
CA GLN A 211 -12.26 12.03 -7.54
C GLN A 211 -12.85 13.42 -7.81
N HIS A 212 -12.31 14.44 -7.16
CA HIS A 212 -12.66 15.86 -7.39
C HIS A 212 -11.60 16.61 -8.21
N ASP A 213 -10.75 15.89 -8.96
CA ASP A 213 -9.67 16.44 -9.79
C ASP A 213 -8.68 17.30 -8.98
N ARG A 214 -8.39 16.90 -7.75
CA ARG A 214 -7.47 17.59 -6.85
C ARG A 214 -6.38 16.64 -6.36
N ILE A 215 -5.22 17.23 -6.04
CA ILE A 215 -4.07 16.55 -5.47
C ILE A 215 -3.78 17.18 -4.11
N ALA A 216 -3.39 16.34 -3.14
CA ALA A 216 -2.96 16.83 -1.84
C ALA A 216 -1.54 17.40 -1.93
N ASP A 217 -1.34 18.58 -1.31
CA ASP A 217 -0.01 19.18 -1.12
C ASP A 217 0.71 18.57 0.10
N PHE A 218 -0.05 17.97 1.01
CA PHE A 218 0.46 17.20 2.16
C PHE A 218 -0.43 16.00 2.39
N SER A 219 0.20 14.84 2.60
CA SER A 219 -0.46 13.60 3.02
C SER A 219 0.25 12.95 4.19
N GLY A 220 -0.53 12.50 5.17
CA GLY A 220 -0.03 11.76 6.31
C GLY A 220 0.28 10.28 6.02
N ASP A 221 -0.03 9.77 4.83
CA ASP A 221 0.08 8.34 4.51
C ASP A 221 1.52 7.80 4.66
N ASN A 222 2.52 8.63 4.37
CA ASN A 222 3.94 8.27 4.40
C ASN A 222 4.64 8.57 5.74
N LEU A 223 3.94 9.14 6.72
CA LEU A 223 4.53 9.63 7.97
C LEU A 223 4.34 8.69 9.17
N GLY A 224 3.75 7.51 8.96
CA GLY A 224 3.52 6.52 10.01
C GLY A 224 2.05 6.29 10.33
N ILE A 225 1.79 5.40 11.31
CA ILE A 225 0.44 4.94 11.66
C ILE A 225 -0.22 5.84 12.72
N ARG A 226 0.57 6.66 13.44
CA ARG A 226 0.06 7.45 14.54
C ARG A 226 -0.34 8.85 14.11
N THR A 227 -1.56 9.24 14.46
CA THR A 227 -2.12 10.56 14.14
C THR A 227 -1.28 11.72 14.72
N GLU A 228 -0.62 11.48 15.87
CA GLU A 228 0.24 12.47 16.52
C GLU A 228 1.48 12.83 15.68
N ASP A 229 2.07 11.85 15.02
CA ASP A 229 3.26 12.05 14.17
C ASP A 229 2.87 12.89 12.93
N ILE A 230 1.71 12.61 12.35
CA ILE A 230 1.15 13.36 11.22
C ILE A 230 0.83 14.80 11.65
N ALA A 231 0.21 14.98 12.83
CA ALA A 231 -0.12 16.31 13.35
C ALA A 231 1.13 17.15 13.59
N THR A 232 2.20 16.54 14.12
CA THR A 232 3.48 17.23 14.36
C THR A 232 4.12 17.66 13.06
N ALA A 233 4.23 16.77 12.08
CA ALA A 233 4.82 17.08 10.77
C ALA A 233 4.02 18.15 10.02
N PHE A 234 2.68 18.11 10.11
CA PHE A 234 1.85 19.13 9.50
C PHE A 234 1.97 20.47 10.21
N ALA A 235 2.03 20.49 11.55
CA ALA A 235 2.20 21.71 12.33
C ALA A 235 3.51 22.45 11.99
N GLU A 236 4.61 21.70 11.83
CA GLU A 236 5.89 22.27 11.41
C GLU A 236 5.84 22.87 10.00
N LEU A 237 5.08 22.23 9.08
CA LEU A 237 4.95 22.68 7.71
C LEU A 237 4.15 23.99 7.58
N VAL A 238 3.15 24.21 8.46
CA VAL A 238 2.20 25.34 8.36
C VAL A 238 2.52 26.49 9.32
N ASP A 239 3.70 26.49 9.93
CA ASP A 239 4.09 27.53 10.90
C ASP A 239 3.89 28.93 10.32
N GLY A 240 3.14 29.76 11.07
CA GLY A 240 2.77 31.12 10.65
C GLY A 240 1.73 31.23 9.53
N GLN A 241 1.11 30.13 9.07
CA GLN A 241 0.09 30.12 8.03
C GLN A 241 -1.32 29.91 8.62
N THR A 242 -2.35 30.26 7.84
CA THR A 242 -3.78 30.07 8.23
C THR A 242 -4.27 28.72 7.71
N VAL A 243 -4.71 27.84 8.62
CA VAL A 243 -5.30 26.52 8.32
C VAL A 243 -6.81 26.56 8.58
#